data_2a6f5546fe838db12d64d813a973e2b2
#
_entry.id   2a6f5546fe838db12d64d813a973e2b2
#
_cell.length_a   1.000
_cell.length_b   1.000
_cell.length_c   1.000
_cell.angle_alpha   90.00
_cell.angle_beta   90.00
_cell.angle_gamma   90.00
#
_symmetry.space_group_name_H-M   'P 1'
#
loop_
_entity.id
_entity.type
_entity.pdbx_description
1 polymer ?
#
loop_
_entity_poly.entity_id
_entity_poly.type
_entity_poly.pdbx_seq_one_letter_code
_entity_poly.pdbx_strand_id
1 'polypeptide(L)'
;LAGRSALRNWTEYISVVAMLRLLRAGLPPAWVASAIDRVIPRFRRIARENLTRVSQRDDGRIDEVFRSIARILVAFAHFPDINRSNVDRWIRMEGIEHVREALAVGRGVIFATGHLGNWELSAFAFALLER
;
A
#
# COMPACT_ATOMS: atom_id res chain seq x y z
N LEU A 1 22.06 25.95 -5.61
CA LEU A 1 21.28 25.02 -4.73
C LEU A 1 20.10 24.37 -5.45
N ALA A 2 19.52 25.01 -6.50
CA ALA A 2 18.37 24.44 -7.26
C ALA A 2 18.74 23.18 -8.08
N GLY A 3 19.96 23.08 -8.62
CA GLY A 3 20.37 21.95 -9.47
C GLY A 3 20.52 20.61 -8.73
N ARG A 4 20.95 20.64 -7.47
CA ARG A 4 21.06 19.42 -6.65
C ARG A 4 19.71 18.84 -6.23
N SER A 5 18.71 19.66 -6.02
CA SER A 5 17.35 19.22 -5.71
C SER A 5 16.67 18.56 -6.92
N ALA A 6 16.83 19.12 -8.11
CA ALA A 6 16.25 18.58 -9.33
C ALA A 6 16.84 17.21 -9.69
N LEU A 7 18.17 17.05 -9.67
CA LEU A 7 18.85 15.76 -9.90
C LEU A 7 18.42 14.69 -8.90
N ARG A 8 18.33 15.02 -7.61
CA ARG A 8 17.87 14.09 -6.58
C ARG A 8 16.44 13.67 -6.82
N ASN A 9 15.54 14.60 -7.12
CA ASN A 9 14.15 14.28 -7.42
C ASN A 9 14.02 13.39 -8.66
N TRP A 10 14.84 13.58 -9.68
CA TRP A 10 14.88 12.73 -10.86
C TRP A 10 15.36 11.31 -10.54
N THR A 11 16.42 11.15 -9.75
CA THR A 11 16.92 9.83 -9.36
C THR A 11 15.90 9.09 -8.49
N GLU A 12 15.27 9.76 -7.55
CA GLU A 12 14.19 9.20 -6.73
C GLU A 12 13.01 8.75 -7.61
N TYR A 13 12.56 9.59 -8.54
CA TYR A 13 11.48 9.26 -9.47
C TYR A 13 11.81 8.04 -10.33
N ILE A 14 12.98 8.03 -10.97
CA ILE A 14 13.40 6.91 -11.82
C ILE A 14 13.49 5.61 -11.00
N SER A 15 14.00 5.68 -9.78
CA SER A 15 14.10 4.51 -8.88
C SER A 15 12.73 3.94 -8.53
N VAL A 16 11.76 4.80 -8.22
CA VAL A 16 10.39 4.38 -7.94
C VAL A 16 9.73 3.77 -9.18
N VAL A 17 9.85 4.41 -10.33
CA VAL A 17 9.28 3.90 -11.59
C VAL A 17 9.91 2.55 -11.98
N ALA A 18 11.23 2.41 -11.86
CA ALA A 18 11.92 1.16 -12.12
C ALA A 18 11.45 0.04 -11.18
N MET A 19 11.34 0.34 -9.89
CA MET A 19 10.81 -0.60 -8.90
C MET A 19 9.39 -1.05 -9.25
N LEU A 20 8.49 -0.10 -9.55
CA LEU A 20 7.10 -0.43 -9.92
C LEU A 20 7.03 -1.28 -11.20
N ARG A 21 7.87 -1.01 -12.20
CA ARG A 21 7.97 -1.83 -13.41
C ARG A 21 8.45 -3.24 -13.11
N LEU A 22 9.46 -3.40 -12.24
CA LEU A 22 9.95 -4.71 -11.83
C LEU A 22 8.89 -5.50 -11.05
N LEU A 23 8.12 -4.82 -10.19
CA LEU A 23 6.99 -5.43 -9.47
C LEU A 23 5.89 -5.91 -10.43
N ARG A 24 5.55 -5.11 -11.44
CA ARG A 24 4.61 -5.53 -12.51
C ARG A 24 5.13 -6.68 -13.34
N ALA A 25 6.45 -6.77 -13.53
CA ALA A 25 7.09 -7.88 -14.24
C ALA A 25 7.18 -9.18 -13.39
N GLY A 26 6.63 -9.19 -12.17
CA GLY A 26 6.55 -10.36 -11.33
C GLY A 26 7.72 -10.53 -10.35
N LEU A 27 8.45 -9.45 -10.02
CA LEU A 27 9.46 -9.51 -8.98
C LEU A 27 8.82 -9.95 -7.64
N PRO A 28 9.31 -11.02 -7.00
CA PRO A 28 8.72 -11.51 -5.76
C PRO A 28 8.69 -10.45 -4.66
N PRO A 29 7.56 -10.25 -3.96
CA PRO A 29 7.45 -9.26 -2.88
C PRO A 29 8.51 -9.44 -1.79
N ALA A 30 8.94 -10.67 -1.53
CA ALA A 30 9.98 -10.97 -0.55
C ALA A 30 11.34 -10.31 -0.90
N TRP A 31 11.66 -10.18 -2.18
CA TRP A 31 12.90 -9.53 -2.61
C TRP A 31 12.82 -8.01 -2.40
N VAL A 32 11.65 -7.44 -2.63
CA VAL A 32 11.40 -6.01 -2.34
C VAL A 32 11.48 -5.75 -0.85
N ALA A 33 10.86 -6.59 -0.03
CA ALA A 33 10.95 -6.50 1.44
C ALA A 33 12.41 -6.54 1.91
N SER A 34 13.20 -7.49 1.38
CA SER A 34 14.63 -7.61 1.70
C SER A 34 15.46 -6.42 1.23
N ALA A 35 15.13 -5.85 0.06
CA ALA A 35 15.81 -4.66 -0.45
C ALA A 35 15.52 -3.43 0.43
N ILE A 36 14.27 -3.21 0.81
CA ILE A 36 13.86 -2.12 1.71
C ILE A 36 14.60 -2.24 3.04
N ASP A 37 14.66 -3.45 3.61
CA ASP A 37 15.31 -3.70 4.89
C ASP A 37 16.82 -3.41 4.84
N ARG A 38 17.48 -3.76 3.71
CA ARG A 38 18.92 -3.49 3.51
C ARG A 38 19.24 -2.02 3.26
N VAL A 39 18.41 -1.36 2.46
CA VAL A 39 18.66 0.04 2.03
C VAL A 39 18.28 1.02 3.14
N ILE A 40 17.26 0.70 3.94
CA ILE A 40 16.75 1.59 4.98
C ILE A 40 16.64 0.86 6.33
N PRO A 41 17.77 0.49 6.96
CA PRO A 41 17.75 -0.27 8.23
C PRO A 41 17.08 0.50 9.39
N ARG A 42 16.92 1.82 9.24
CA ARG A 42 16.15 2.65 10.18
C ARG A 42 14.69 2.19 10.31
N PHE A 43 14.08 1.72 9.22
CA PHE A 43 12.69 1.27 9.25
C PHE A 43 12.52 0.01 10.10
N ARG A 44 13.47 -0.93 10.01
CA ARG A 44 13.45 -2.13 10.87
C ARG A 44 13.57 -1.78 12.35
N ARG A 45 14.42 -0.81 12.69
CA ARG A 45 14.55 -0.32 14.06
C ARG A 45 13.25 0.29 14.56
N ILE A 46 12.63 1.20 13.79
CA ILE A 46 11.34 1.83 14.14
C ILE A 46 10.25 0.77 14.30
N ALA A 47 10.16 -0.18 13.38
CA ALA A 47 9.18 -1.26 13.47
C ALA A 47 9.37 -2.10 14.75
N ARG A 48 10.63 -2.42 15.11
CA ARG A 48 10.95 -3.14 16.35
C ARG A 48 10.54 -2.34 17.59
N GLU A 49 10.93 -1.07 17.65
CA GLU A 49 10.57 -0.19 18.76
C GLU A 49 9.05 -0.07 18.96
N ASN A 50 8.30 0.05 17.86
CA ASN A 50 6.84 0.13 17.92
C ASN A 50 6.21 -1.20 18.35
N LEU A 51 6.67 -2.33 17.81
CA LEU A 51 6.17 -3.65 18.19
C LEU A 51 6.47 -3.96 19.65
N THR A 52 7.65 -3.63 20.14
CA THR A 52 8.02 -3.82 21.55
C THR A 52 7.12 -3.04 22.51
N ARG A 53 6.70 -1.83 22.09
CA ARG A 53 5.77 -1.01 22.90
C ARG A 53 4.36 -1.62 23.00
N VAL A 54 3.92 -2.34 21.97
CA VAL A 54 2.56 -2.87 21.90
C VAL A 54 2.48 -4.33 22.39
N SER A 55 3.42 -5.18 22.02
CA SER A 55 3.30 -6.63 22.23
C SER A 55 4.36 -7.25 23.13
N GLN A 56 5.39 -6.54 23.51
CA GLN A 56 6.54 -7.02 24.29
C GLN A 56 7.26 -8.28 23.73
N ARG A 57 6.93 -8.70 22.51
CA ARG A 57 7.49 -9.88 21.85
C ARG A 57 7.94 -9.55 20.44
N ASP A 58 9.17 -9.91 20.12
CA ASP A 58 9.70 -9.93 18.75
C ASP A 58 9.64 -11.40 18.26
N ASP A 59 8.51 -11.80 17.73
CA ASP A 59 8.19 -13.17 17.32
C ASP A 59 8.11 -13.31 15.78
N GLY A 60 8.99 -12.63 15.06
CA GLY A 60 9.01 -12.65 13.59
C GLY A 60 8.02 -11.70 12.92
N ARG A 61 7.20 -10.98 13.68
CA ARG A 61 6.21 -10.03 13.14
C ARG A 61 6.85 -8.88 12.37
N ILE A 62 8.10 -8.53 12.65
CA ILE A 62 8.82 -7.49 11.89
C ILE A 62 8.94 -7.89 10.42
N ASP A 63 9.27 -9.15 10.12
CA ASP A 63 9.37 -9.63 8.75
C ASP A 63 8.00 -9.64 8.06
N GLU A 64 6.93 -9.84 8.80
CA GLU A 64 5.56 -9.74 8.28
C GLU A 64 5.17 -8.30 7.95
N VAL A 65 5.61 -7.32 8.74
CA VAL A 65 5.43 -5.89 8.44
C VAL A 65 6.09 -5.56 7.10
N PHE A 66 7.35 -5.97 6.88
CA PHE A 66 8.04 -5.71 5.60
C PHE A 66 7.39 -6.44 4.43
N ARG A 67 6.94 -7.68 4.63
CA ARG A 67 6.17 -8.43 3.62
C ARG A 67 4.84 -7.75 3.30
N SER A 68 4.17 -7.19 4.29
CA SER A 68 2.92 -6.44 4.10
C SER A 68 3.16 -5.18 3.28
N ILE A 69 4.19 -4.39 3.61
CA ILE A 69 4.58 -3.21 2.82
C ILE A 69 4.88 -3.60 1.37
N ALA A 70 5.63 -4.68 1.15
CA ALA A 70 5.94 -5.14 -0.20
C ALA A 70 4.68 -5.54 -0.99
N ARG A 71 3.68 -6.17 -0.36
CA ARG A 71 2.38 -6.48 -1.00
C ARG A 71 1.61 -5.21 -1.37
N ILE A 72 1.64 -4.18 -0.52
CA ILE A 72 1.03 -2.87 -0.83
C ILE A 72 1.69 -2.27 -2.07
N LEU A 73 3.02 -2.30 -2.16
CA LEU A 73 3.76 -1.80 -3.33
C LEU A 73 3.44 -2.58 -4.61
N VAL A 74 3.25 -3.91 -4.52
CA VAL A 74 2.76 -4.72 -5.65
C VAL A 74 1.38 -4.26 -6.09
N ALA A 75 0.45 -4.06 -5.17
CA ALA A 75 -0.88 -3.56 -5.51
C ALA A 75 -0.82 -2.19 -6.19
N PHE A 76 -0.02 -1.26 -5.68
CA PHE A 76 0.19 0.04 -6.32
C PHE A 76 0.76 -0.07 -7.74
N ALA A 77 1.70 -0.98 -7.96
CA ALA A 77 2.26 -1.20 -9.29
C ALA A 77 1.19 -1.64 -10.31
N HIS A 78 0.14 -2.30 -9.85
CA HIS A 78 -0.96 -2.80 -10.69
C HIS A 78 -2.20 -1.89 -10.72
N PHE A 79 -2.25 -0.80 -9.98
CA PHE A 79 -3.41 0.12 -10.01
C PHE A 79 -3.86 0.51 -11.42
N PRO A 80 -2.97 0.80 -12.39
CA PRO A 80 -3.40 1.12 -13.76
C PRO A 80 -4.12 -0.02 -14.48
N ASP A 81 -3.94 -1.25 -14.03
CA ASP A 81 -4.54 -2.45 -14.63
C ASP A 81 -5.86 -2.85 -13.95
N ILE A 82 -6.13 -2.28 -12.77
CA ILE A 82 -7.33 -2.59 -11.99
C ILE A 82 -8.52 -1.80 -12.56
N ASN A 83 -9.59 -2.51 -12.85
CA ASN A 83 -10.83 -1.96 -13.38
C ASN A 83 -12.05 -2.73 -12.84
N ARG A 84 -13.25 -2.31 -13.19
CA ARG A 84 -14.50 -2.94 -12.71
C ARG A 84 -14.61 -4.43 -12.97
N SER A 85 -14.00 -4.93 -14.05
CA SER A 85 -14.10 -6.35 -14.43
C SER A 85 -13.15 -7.25 -13.65
N ASN A 86 -12.15 -6.69 -12.96
CA ASN A 86 -11.13 -7.46 -12.27
C ASN A 86 -10.84 -7.02 -10.82
N VAL A 87 -11.50 -5.99 -10.33
CA VAL A 87 -11.25 -5.44 -8.99
C VAL A 87 -11.47 -6.48 -7.88
N ASP A 88 -12.41 -7.42 -8.07
CA ASP A 88 -12.69 -8.49 -7.11
C ASP A 88 -11.52 -9.47 -6.90
N ARG A 89 -10.56 -9.48 -7.82
CA ARG A 89 -9.31 -10.26 -7.66
C ARG A 89 -8.32 -9.61 -6.71
N TRP A 90 -8.48 -8.31 -6.46
CA TRP A 90 -7.58 -7.49 -5.66
C TRP A 90 -8.12 -7.19 -4.28
N ILE A 91 -9.43 -7.05 -4.16
CA ILE A 91 -10.11 -6.73 -2.91
C ILE A 91 -11.49 -7.37 -2.87
N ARG A 92 -11.83 -7.93 -1.74
CA ARG A 92 -13.20 -8.33 -1.39
C ARG A 92 -13.80 -7.26 -0.49
N MET A 93 -14.94 -6.71 -0.91
CA MET A 93 -15.67 -5.72 -0.13
C MET A 93 -16.82 -6.41 0.61
N GLU A 94 -16.86 -6.26 1.92
CA GLU A 94 -17.94 -6.75 2.79
C GLU A 94 -18.68 -5.52 3.35
N GLY A 95 -20.02 -5.59 3.47
CA GLY A 95 -20.84 -4.50 4.00
C GLY A 95 -21.07 -3.34 3.03
N ILE A 96 -20.85 -3.53 1.73
CA ILE A 96 -21.08 -2.48 0.72
C ILE A 96 -22.54 -2.02 0.67
N GLU A 97 -23.47 -2.88 1.07
CA GLU A 97 -24.90 -2.59 1.20
C GLU A 97 -25.17 -1.45 2.17
N HIS A 98 -24.47 -1.37 3.29
CA HIS A 98 -24.60 -0.28 4.26
C HIS A 98 -24.18 1.07 3.68
N VAL A 99 -23.18 1.06 2.81
CA VAL A 99 -22.75 2.28 2.12
C VAL A 99 -23.82 2.72 1.12
N ARG A 100 -24.41 1.80 0.36
CA ARG A 100 -25.47 2.10 -0.60
C ARG A 100 -26.73 2.62 0.08
N GLU A 101 -27.12 2.02 1.20
CA GLU A 101 -28.21 2.51 2.05
C GLU A 101 -27.95 3.95 2.53
N ALA A 102 -26.75 4.22 3.03
CA ALA A 102 -26.37 5.55 3.47
C ALA A 102 -26.36 6.58 2.32
N LEU A 103 -25.89 6.21 1.14
CA LEU A 103 -25.91 7.05 -0.06
C LEU A 103 -27.36 7.35 -0.52
N ALA A 104 -28.26 6.38 -0.42
CA ALA A 104 -29.67 6.53 -0.81
C ALA A 104 -30.41 7.61 0.00
N VAL A 105 -29.90 7.96 1.18
CA VAL A 105 -30.42 9.09 1.99
C VAL A 105 -30.18 10.46 1.32
N GLY A 106 -29.25 10.54 0.34
CA GLY A 106 -29.00 11.74 -0.45
C GLY A 106 -28.18 12.84 0.25
N ARG A 107 -27.62 12.56 1.44
CA ARG A 107 -26.81 13.53 2.20
C ARG A 107 -25.31 13.33 2.06
N GLY A 108 -24.89 12.37 1.22
CA GLY A 108 -23.51 11.94 1.10
C GLY A 108 -23.05 11.04 2.24
N VAL A 109 -21.84 10.50 2.13
CA VAL A 109 -21.24 9.60 3.12
C VAL A 109 -19.82 10.04 3.40
N ILE A 110 -19.43 10.04 4.67
CA ILE A 110 -18.06 10.26 5.10
C ILE A 110 -17.51 8.93 5.60
N PHE A 111 -16.41 8.47 5.01
CA PHE A 111 -15.70 7.28 5.45
C PHE A 111 -14.66 7.65 6.50
N ALA A 112 -14.74 7.06 7.67
CA ALA A 112 -13.68 7.10 8.66
C ALA A 112 -12.87 5.81 8.54
N THR A 113 -11.55 5.93 8.32
CA THR A 113 -10.65 4.78 8.19
C THR A 113 -9.34 5.02 8.92
N GLY A 114 -8.68 3.95 9.36
CA GLY A 114 -7.31 3.99 9.85
C GLY A 114 -6.30 3.71 8.72
N HIS A 115 -5.04 4.07 8.95
CA HIS A 115 -3.94 3.70 8.06
C HIS A 115 -3.54 2.22 8.27
N LEU A 116 -4.47 1.30 8.01
CA LEU A 116 -4.29 -0.13 8.17
C LEU A 116 -4.28 -0.81 6.80
N GLY A 117 -3.27 -1.63 6.54
CA GLY A 117 -3.14 -2.37 5.29
C GLY A 117 -3.07 -1.46 4.06
N ASN A 118 -3.78 -1.84 3.01
CA ASN A 118 -3.86 -1.09 1.75
C ASN A 118 -5.19 -0.33 1.64
N TRP A 119 -5.38 0.66 2.51
CA TRP A 119 -6.60 1.47 2.54
C TRP A 119 -6.79 2.28 1.25
N GLU A 120 -5.71 2.65 0.55
CA GLU A 120 -5.76 3.30 -0.76
C GLU A 120 -6.43 2.40 -1.81
N LEU A 121 -6.13 1.10 -1.80
CA LEU A 121 -6.81 0.15 -2.67
C LEU A 121 -8.30 0.07 -2.36
N SER A 122 -8.68 0.15 -1.09
CA SER A 122 -10.10 0.15 -0.68
C SER A 122 -10.82 1.38 -1.23
N ALA A 123 -10.23 2.57 -1.10
CA ALA A 123 -10.80 3.81 -1.63
C ALA A 123 -10.90 3.77 -3.17
N PHE A 124 -9.87 3.25 -3.83
CA PHE A 124 -9.84 3.11 -5.28
C PHE A 124 -10.90 2.11 -5.79
N ALA A 125 -11.01 0.95 -5.14
CA ALA A 125 -12.01 -0.06 -5.50
C ALA A 125 -13.43 0.47 -5.30
N PHE A 126 -13.70 1.18 -4.20
CA PHE A 126 -14.99 1.83 -3.97
C PHE A 126 -15.33 2.82 -5.10
N ALA A 127 -14.38 3.68 -5.47
CA ALA A 127 -14.59 4.63 -6.56
C ALA A 127 -14.84 3.95 -7.92
N LEU A 128 -14.32 2.75 -8.14
CA LEU A 128 -14.59 1.96 -9.36
C LEU A 128 -15.98 1.35 -9.35
N LEU A 129 -16.47 0.87 -8.22
CA LEU A 129 -17.71 0.09 -8.12
C LEU A 129 -18.96 0.96 -8.04
N GLU A 130 -18.86 2.15 -7.46
CA GLU A 130 -20.00 3.02 -7.14
C GLU A 130 -20.14 4.24 -8.09
N ARG A 131 -19.46 4.24 -9.23
CA ARG A 131 -19.64 5.25 -10.29
C ARG A 131 -20.65 4.87 -11.34
#